data_52e61d341f578de57fa188b21e866535
#
_entry.id   52e61d341f578de57fa188b21e866535
#
_cell.length_a   1.000
_cell.length_b   1.000
_cell.length_c   1.000
_cell.angle_alpha   90.00
_cell.angle_beta   90.00
_cell.angle_gamma   90.00
#
_symmetry.space_group_name_H-M   'P 1'
#
loop_
_entity.id
_entity.type
_entity.pdbx_description
1 polymer ?
#
loop_
_entity_poly.entity_id
_entity_poly.type
_entity_poly.pdbx_seq_one_letter_code
_entity_poly.pdbx_strand_id
1 'polypeptide(L)'
;MILLPEICGDLLGDVADEIESVFSAVGGLADELGALLAAVLSARREPVREDLVVLRPLIAGLLQSHRSLVKGAGAIFTPGVLADAPRWIEWWWWRTSSAPEALRVNLDPEAPDHYDYLSAEWYRIPASTGTRHVTGPYVDYACTNEYAVTLSLPVLLDGRAVAVAGSDLIVSGLEERVLPRMCKLARPLALINAQGRVVLSSSPDWTPGMLHPSAQSVRSEIQAACACASPLPWVPVGF
;
A
#
# COMPACT_ATOMS: atom_id res chain seq x y z
N MET A 1 -17.08 -13.98 -21.17
CA MET A 1 -16.50 -13.27 -20.04
C MET A 1 -17.61 -12.41 -19.45
N ILE A 2 -17.96 -12.58 -18.21
CA ILE A 2 -19.08 -11.85 -17.59
C ILE A 2 -18.48 -11.13 -16.40
N LEU A 3 -18.45 -9.80 -16.45
CA LEU A 3 -18.36 -8.97 -15.26
C LEU A 3 -19.61 -9.29 -14.42
N LEU A 4 -19.43 -9.69 -13.18
CA LEU A 4 -20.50 -10.10 -12.28
C LEU A 4 -20.70 -9.08 -11.14
N PRO A 5 -21.12 -7.82 -11.44
CA PRO A 5 -21.28 -6.80 -10.38
C PRO A 5 -22.36 -7.17 -9.38
N GLU A 6 -23.44 -7.83 -9.83
CA GLU A 6 -24.59 -8.17 -8.98
C GLU A 6 -24.33 -9.36 -8.04
N ILE A 7 -23.48 -10.30 -8.45
CA ILE A 7 -23.18 -11.51 -7.65
C ILE A 7 -22.03 -11.26 -6.65
N CYS A 8 -21.19 -10.29 -6.93
CA CYS A 8 -19.98 -9.99 -6.17
C CYS A 8 -20.11 -8.73 -5.28
N GLY A 9 -21.24 -8.02 -5.33
CA GLY A 9 -21.43 -6.72 -4.68
C GLY A 9 -21.03 -6.72 -3.20
N ASP A 10 -21.58 -7.65 -2.42
CA ASP A 10 -21.29 -7.75 -0.99
C ASP A 10 -19.83 -8.16 -0.73
N LEU A 11 -19.27 -9.06 -1.57
CA LEU A 11 -17.89 -9.50 -1.44
C LEU A 11 -16.90 -8.35 -1.74
N LEU A 12 -17.17 -7.60 -2.81
CA LEU A 12 -16.33 -6.45 -3.20
C LEU A 12 -16.46 -5.32 -2.18
N GLY A 13 -17.66 -5.12 -1.61
CA GLY A 13 -17.89 -4.18 -0.52
C GLY A 13 -17.01 -4.49 0.69
N ASP A 14 -17.02 -5.74 1.16
CA ASP A 14 -16.19 -6.11 2.32
C ASP A 14 -14.68 -5.98 2.06
N VAL A 15 -14.22 -6.34 0.85
CA VAL A 15 -12.80 -6.13 0.48
C VAL A 15 -12.49 -4.64 0.43
N ALA A 16 -13.39 -3.84 -0.11
CA ALA A 16 -13.23 -2.39 -0.15
C ALA A 16 -13.18 -1.78 1.25
N ASP A 17 -14.05 -2.22 2.16
CA ASP A 17 -14.09 -1.75 3.55
C ASP A 17 -12.79 -2.09 4.31
N GLU A 18 -12.23 -3.28 4.11
CA GLU A 18 -10.94 -3.66 4.68
C GLU A 18 -9.81 -2.75 4.17
N ILE A 19 -9.75 -2.52 2.86
CA ILE A 19 -8.75 -1.64 2.24
C ILE A 19 -8.93 -0.19 2.74
N GLU A 20 -10.16 0.31 2.80
CA GLU A 20 -10.45 1.67 3.26
C GLU A 20 -10.14 1.86 4.75
N SER A 21 -10.36 0.82 5.57
CA SER A 21 -9.97 0.83 6.98
C SER A 21 -8.45 1.03 7.14
N VAL A 22 -7.64 0.34 6.33
CA VAL A 22 -6.18 0.53 6.35
C VAL A 22 -5.81 1.90 5.79
N PHE A 23 -6.44 2.36 4.69
CA PHE A 23 -6.20 3.70 4.15
C PHE A 23 -6.53 4.79 5.18
N SER A 24 -7.60 4.63 5.94
CA SER A 24 -7.96 5.58 7.02
C SER A 24 -6.85 5.65 8.08
N ALA A 25 -6.30 4.51 8.48
CA ALA A 25 -5.21 4.47 9.45
C ALA A 25 -3.90 5.08 8.89
N VAL A 26 -3.58 4.83 7.61
CA VAL A 26 -2.44 5.47 6.92
C VAL A 26 -2.68 6.97 6.77
N GLY A 27 -3.94 7.40 6.52
CA GLY A 27 -4.34 8.80 6.49
C GLY A 27 -4.06 9.52 7.80
N GLY A 28 -4.45 8.91 8.92
CA GLY A 28 -4.13 9.44 10.25
C GLY A 28 -2.61 9.59 10.49
N LEU A 29 -1.80 8.63 10.02
CA LEU A 29 -0.35 8.75 10.08
C LEU A 29 0.17 9.89 9.18
N ALA A 30 -0.38 10.06 7.98
CA ALA A 30 0.00 11.13 7.07
C ALA A 30 -0.33 12.52 7.64
N ASP A 31 -1.51 12.67 8.23
CA ASP A 31 -1.97 13.91 8.84
C ASP A 31 -1.09 14.32 10.03
N GLU A 32 -0.78 13.38 10.93
CA GLU A 32 0.09 13.61 12.07
C GLU A 32 1.53 13.96 11.64
N LEU A 33 2.07 13.28 10.64
CA LEU A 33 3.36 13.61 10.08
C LEU A 33 3.36 15.02 9.46
N GLY A 34 2.32 15.36 8.70
CA GLY A 34 2.17 16.69 8.11
C GLY A 34 2.11 17.78 9.19
N ALA A 35 1.32 17.58 10.23
CA ALA A 35 1.21 18.50 11.36
C ALA A 35 2.54 18.65 12.11
N LEU A 36 3.25 17.56 12.37
CA LEU A 36 4.57 17.55 12.99
C LEU A 36 5.57 18.40 12.18
N LEU A 37 5.70 18.13 10.89
CA LEU A 37 6.64 18.85 10.03
C LEU A 37 6.29 20.35 9.94
N ALA A 38 5.01 20.68 9.82
CA ALA A 38 4.53 22.06 9.82
C ALA A 38 4.87 22.79 11.13
N ALA A 39 4.69 22.14 12.28
CA ALA A 39 5.02 22.71 13.60
C ALA A 39 6.53 22.97 13.74
N VAL A 40 7.37 22.02 13.32
CA VAL A 40 8.85 22.17 13.35
C VAL A 40 9.30 23.34 12.51
N LEU A 41 8.77 23.45 11.28
CA LEU A 41 9.10 24.55 10.35
C LEU A 41 8.58 25.91 10.86
N SER A 42 7.41 25.95 11.48
CA SER A 42 6.84 27.16 12.09
C SER A 42 7.69 27.66 13.26
N ALA A 43 8.36 26.76 13.95
CA ALA A 43 9.36 27.09 14.99
C ALA A 43 10.71 27.53 14.41
N ARG A 44 10.82 27.72 13.09
CA ARG A 44 12.04 28.07 12.35
C ARG A 44 13.20 27.08 12.57
N ARG A 45 12.86 25.80 12.70
CA ARG A 45 13.80 24.69 12.85
C ARG A 45 13.66 23.75 11.64
N GLU A 46 14.74 23.14 11.22
CA GLU A 46 14.71 22.08 10.22
C GLU A 46 14.31 20.75 10.88
N PRO A 47 13.46 19.94 10.24
CA PRO A 47 13.10 18.61 10.76
C PRO A 47 14.31 17.67 10.80
N VAL A 48 14.38 16.84 11.84
CA VAL A 48 15.41 15.80 12.01
C VAL A 48 14.77 14.48 12.38
N ARG A 49 15.49 13.36 12.25
CA ARG A 49 14.99 12.02 12.57
C ARG A 49 14.44 11.87 13.99
N GLU A 50 15.02 12.59 14.94
CA GLU A 50 14.55 12.55 16.33
C GLU A 50 13.11 13.04 16.48
N ASP A 51 12.67 13.98 15.65
CA ASP A 51 11.30 14.48 15.64
C ASP A 51 10.29 13.38 15.32
N LEU A 52 10.69 12.37 14.55
CA LEU A 52 9.82 11.30 14.06
C LEU A 52 9.46 10.26 15.13
N VAL A 53 10.12 10.29 16.28
CA VAL A 53 9.90 9.33 17.37
C VAL A 53 8.44 9.32 17.84
N VAL A 54 7.78 10.48 17.77
CA VAL A 54 6.36 10.63 18.15
C VAL A 54 5.40 9.85 17.25
N LEU A 55 5.81 9.48 16.02
CA LEU A 55 5.00 8.70 15.08
C LEU A 55 5.01 7.20 15.39
N ARG A 56 6.00 6.70 16.12
CA ARG A 56 6.17 5.27 16.39
C ARG A 56 4.99 4.60 17.09
N PRO A 57 4.34 5.24 18.09
CA PRO A 57 3.13 4.68 18.69
C PRO A 57 1.97 4.57 17.70
N LEU A 58 1.82 5.52 16.76
CA LEU A 58 0.80 5.49 15.72
C LEU A 58 1.05 4.34 14.73
N ILE A 59 2.29 4.20 14.27
CA ILE A 59 2.70 3.10 13.39
C ILE A 59 2.46 1.76 14.08
N ALA A 60 2.85 1.63 15.35
CA ALA A 60 2.63 0.41 16.13
C ALA A 60 1.13 0.11 16.32
N GLY A 61 0.31 1.13 16.54
CA GLY A 61 -1.14 1.04 16.63
C GLY A 61 -1.77 0.55 15.32
N LEU A 62 -1.35 1.10 14.18
CA LEU A 62 -1.78 0.67 12.85
C LEU A 62 -1.44 -0.81 12.61
N LEU A 63 -0.19 -1.18 12.83
CA LEU A 63 0.29 -2.55 12.69
C LEU A 63 -0.46 -3.54 13.58
N GLN A 64 -0.77 -3.14 14.83
CA GLN A 64 -1.48 -4.00 15.78
C GLN A 64 -2.96 -4.16 15.41
N SER A 65 -3.63 -3.07 15.02
CA SER A 65 -5.06 -3.09 14.67
C SER A 65 -5.36 -3.90 13.41
N HIS A 66 -4.40 -3.99 12.48
CA HIS A 66 -4.56 -4.69 11.21
C HIS A 66 -3.59 -5.88 11.07
N ARG A 67 -3.17 -6.47 12.19
CA ARG A 67 -2.08 -7.45 12.25
C ARG A 67 -2.21 -8.66 11.33
N SER A 68 -3.41 -9.13 11.05
CA SER A 68 -3.65 -10.27 10.16
C SER A 68 -3.58 -9.90 8.66
N LEU A 69 -3.52 -8.62 8.35
CA LEU A 69 -3.53 -8.11 6.98
C LEU A 69 -2.28 -7.28 6.68
N VAL A 70 -1.87 -6.42 7.62
CA VAL A 70 -0.77 -5.49 7.46
C VAL A 70 0.53 -6.08 8.01
N LYS A 71 1.56 -6.10 7.18
CA LYS A 71 2.90 -6.58 7.54
C LYS A 71 3.87 -5.45 7.87
N GLY A 72 3.75 -4.30 7.20
CA GLY A 72 4.59 -3.14 7.38
C GLY A 72 3.81 -1.83 7.26
N ALA A 73 4.25 -0.79 7.94
CA ALA A 73 3.70 0.56 7.83
C ALA A 73 4.72 1.62 8.23
N GLY A 74 4.55 2.84 7.72
CA GLY A 74 5.42 3.95 8.05
C GLY A 74 5.35 5.10 7.06
N ALA A 75 6.46 5.84 6.96
CA ALA A 75 6.60 6.96 6.04
C ALA A 75 7.99 6.97 5.38
N ILE A 76 7.99 7.37 4.12
CA ILE A 76 9.17 7.46 3.26
C ILE A 76 9.35 8.93 2.87
N PHE A 77 10.50 9.51 3.18
CA PHE A 77 10.72 10.94 3.03
C PHE A 77 11.26 11.31 1.66
N THR A 78 10.78 12.43 1.14
CA THR A 78 11.39 13.08 -0.03
C THR A 78 12.82 13.49 0.34
N PRO A 79 13.81 13.26 -0.54
CA PRO A 79 15.19 13.62 -0.26
C PRO A 79 15.36 15.09 0.17
N GLY A 80 16.14 15.30 1.22
CA GLY A 80 16.46 16.65 1.74
C GLY A 80 15.38 17.25 2.65
N VAL A 81 14.33 16.53 3.01
CA VAL A 81 13.32 17.01 3.99
C VAL A 81 13.88 17.00 5.41
N LEU A 82 14.70 16.01 5.75
CA LEU A 82 15.33 15.92 7.07
C LEU A 82 16.77 16.48 6.97
N ALA A 83 17.13 17.37 7.90
CA ALA A 83 18.43 18.04 7.90
C ALA A 83 19.60 17.09 8.22
N ASP A 84 19.34 16.04 9.01
CA ASP A 84 20.33 15.07 9.47
C ASP A 84 20.33 13.76 8.64
N ALA A 85 19.50 13.67 7.58
CA ALA A 85 19.45 12.51 6.71
C ALA A 85 19.06 12.93 5.27
N PRO A 86 19.95 12.80 4.29
CA PRO A 86 19.66 13.11 2.88
C PRO A 86 18.51 12.28 2.31
N ARG A 87 18.35 11.04 2.80
CA ARG A 87 17.25 10.11 2.51
C ARG A 87 16.87 9.40 3.78
N TRP A 88 15.57 9.16 3.97
CA TRP A 88 15.08 8.48 5.17
C TRP A 88 13.82 7.68 4.92
N ILE A 89 13.71 6.54 5.61
CA ILE A 89 12.54 5.67 5.68
C ILE A 89 12.29 5.39 7.16
N GLU A 90 11.17 5.88 7.69
CA GLU A 90 10.67 5.55 9.03
C GLU A 90 9.60 4.47 8.85
N TRP A 91 10.05 3.21 8.74
CA TRP A 91 9.20 2.07 8.44
C TRP A 91 9.37 0.99 9.47
N TRP A 92 8.26 0.43 9.94
CA TRP A 92 8.22 -0.64 10.92
C TRP A 92 7.43 -1.81 10.36
N TRP A 93 7.84 -3.05 10.68
CA TRP A 93 7.23 -4.24 10.14
C TRP A 93 7.30 -5.44 11.08
N TRP A 94 6.39 -6.39 10.90
CA TRP A 94 6.36 -7.64 11.63
C TRP A 94 7.39 -8.62 11.04
N ARG A 95 8.60 -8.61 11.57
CA ARG A 95 9.59 -9.64 11.25
C ARG A 95 9.29 -10.93 11.99
N THR A 96 8.91 -10.81 13.25
CA THR A 96 8.47 -11.90 14.13
C THR A 96 7.10 -11.60 14.71
N SER A 97 6.52 -12.55 15.43
CA SER A 97 5.20 -12.35 16.06
C SER A 97 5.24 -11.54 17.36
N SER A 98 6.39 -11.16 17.87
CA SER A 98 6.53 -10.54 19.19
C SER A 98 6.37 -9.01 19.21
N ALA A 99 7.08 -8.32 18.31
CA ALA A 99 7.01 -6.86 18.21
C ALA A 99 7.42 -6.41 16.80
N PRO A 100 6.92 -5.25 16.30
CA PRO A 100 7.42 -4.66 15.06
C PRO A 100 8.88 -4.22 15.23
N GLU A 101 9.65 -4.39 14.15
CA GLU A 101 11.04 -3.94 14.06
C GLU A 101 11.16 -2.84 13.01
N ALA A 102 12.11 -1.92 13.21
CA ALA A 102 12.42 -0.90 12.21
C ALA A 102 13.08 -1.55 10.97
N LEU A 103 12.58 -1.21 9.79
CA LEU A 103 13.20 -1.60 8.52
C LEU A 103 14.59 -0.96 8.42
N ARG A 104 15.57 -1.76 8.04
CA ARG A 104 16.94 -1.31 7.81
C ARG A 104 17.35 -1.67 6.38
N VAL A 105 17.46 -0.66 5.55
CA VAL A 105 17.91 -0.74 4.15
C VAL A 105 19.02 0.25 3.90
N ASN A 106 19.85 -0.01 2.90
CA ASN A 106 20.91 0.89 2.50
C ASN A 106 20.32 1.97 1.57
N LEU A 107 20.35 3.22 2.00
CA LEU A 107 19.81 4.37 1.25
C LEU A 107 20.91 5.17 0.54
N ASP A 108 22.18 4.76 0.64
CA ASP A 108 23.30 5.40 -0.07
C ASP A 108 23.20 5.09 -1.58
N PRO A 109 22.99 6.10 -2.45
CA PRO A 109 22.85 5.88 -3.88
C PRO A 109 24.11 5.35 -4.57
N GLU A 110 25.27 5.49 -3.95
CA GLU A 110 26.54 4.99 -4.49
C GLU A 110 26.84 3.52 -4.08
N ALA A 111 26.03 2.97 -3.17
CA ALA A 111 26.22 1.61 -2.70
C ALA A 111 25.64 0.58 -3.67
N PRO A 112 26.30 -0.58 -3.89
CA PRO A 112 25.81 -1.64 -4.78
C PRO A 112 24.46 -2.23 -4.35
N ASP A 113 24.17 -2.22 -3.05
CA ASP A 113 22.96 -2.74 -2.43
C ASP A 113 21.96 -1.61 -2.10
N HIS A 114 22.09 -0.46 -2.81
CA HIS A 114 21.18 0.66 -2.65
C HIS A 114 19.72 0.30 -2.84
N TYR A 115 18.88 0.65 -1.86
CA TYR A 115 17.44 0.53 -1.96
C TYR A 115 16.84 1.77 -2.62
N ASP A 116 16.60 1.70 -3.93
CA ASP A 116 16.03 2.80 -4.72
C ASP A 116 14.51 2.87 -4.57
N TYR A 117 14.05 3.49 -3.48
CA TYR A 117 12.62 3.74 -3.28
C TYR A 117 12.05 4.84 -4.19
N LEU A 118 12.91 5.72 -4.72
CA LEU A 118 12.45 6.85 -5.54
C LEU A 118 11.85 6.42 -6.87
N SER A 119 12.35 5.33 -7.45
CA SER A 119 11.80 4.73 -8.67
C SER A 119 10.56 3.87 -8.42
N ALA A 120 10.33 3.45 -7.18
CA ALA A 120 9.22 2.57 -6.83
C ALA A 120 7.86 3.24 -7.09
N GLU A 121 6.92 2.49 -7.68
CA GLU A 121 5.59 2.98 -8.05
C GLU A 121 4.82 3.51 -6.84
N TRP A 122 4.87 2.80 -5.71
CA TRP A 122 4.20 3.14 -4.46
C TRP A 122 4.70 4.45 -3.82
N TYR A 123 5.90 4.92 -4.19
CA TYR A 123 6.41 6.23 -3.78
C TYR A 123 6.18 7.29 -4.88
N ARG A 124 6.62 6.97 -6.11
CA ARG A 124 6.67 7.93 -7.21
C ARG A 124 5.29 8.48 -7.59
N ILE A 125 4.27 7.61 -7.63
CA ILE A 125 2.92 8.05 -8.05
C ILE A 125 2.30 8.99 -7.02
N PRO A 126 2.13 8.63 -5.73
CA PRO A 126 1.56 9.57 -4.77
C PRO A 126 2.38 10.84 -4.61
N ALA A 127 3.72 10.76 -4.63
CA ALA A 127 4.57 11.95 -4.54
C ALA A 127 4.39 12.91 -5.73
N SER A 128 4.14 12.40 -6.93
CA SER A 128 3.98 13.22 -8.14
C SER A 128 2.56 13.70 -8.41
N THR A 129 1.55 12.93 -8.01
CA THR A 129 0.13 13.22 -8.29
C THR A 129 -0.60 13.91 -7.15
N GLY A 130 -0.06 13.83 -5.92
CA GLY A 130 -0.74 14.32 -4.72
C GLY A 130 -1.97 13.51 -4.34
N THR A 131 -2.13 12.28 -4.86
CA THR A 131 -3.29 11.42 -4.60
C THR A 131 -2.88 10.07 -4.03
N ARG A 132 -3.80 9.39 -3.33
CA ARG A 132 -3.57 8.03 -2.85
C ARG A 132 -3.34 7.06 -4.01
N HIS A 133 -2.59 6.00 -3.75
CA HIS A 133 -2.27 5.00 -4.75
C HIS A 133 -2.22 3.60 -4.13
N VAL A 134 -2.54 2.59 -4.95
CA VAL A 134 -2.41 1.17 -4.61
C VAL A 134 -1.47 0.53 -5.63
N THR A 135 -0.36 0.01 -5.14
CA THR A 135 0.63 -0.70 -5.98
C THR A 135 0.58 -2.19 -5.69
N GLY A 136 0.67 -3.00 -6.71
CA GLY A 136 0.78 -4.45 -6.54
C GLY A 136 -0.35 -5.25 -7.22
N PRO A 137 -0.31 -6.60 -7.09
CA PRO A 137 0.62 -7.33 -6.21
C PRO A 137 2.04 -7.41 -6.81
N TYR A 138 3.03 -7.39 -5.94
CA TYR A 138 4.44 -7.60 -6.26
C TYR A 138 5.13 -8.38 -5.13
N VAL A 139 6.30 -8.98 -5.40
CA VAL A 139 7.08 -9.64 -4.35
C VAL A 139 7.91 -8.58 -3.64
N ASP A 140 7.68 -8.44 -2.34
CA ASP A 140 8.43 -7.52 -1.49
C ASP A 140 9.77 -8.14 -1.06
N TYR A 141 10.80 -7.97 -1.88
CA TYR A 141 12.14 -8.49 -1.61
C TYR A 141 12.89 -7.74 -0.50
N ALA A 142 12.46 -6.53 -0.16
CA ALA A 142 13.12 -5.72 0.85
C ALA A 142 12.77 -6.14 2.29
N CYS A 143 11.57 -6.67 2.50
CA CYS A 143 11.06 -7.00 3.82
C CYS A 143 10.64 -8.47 3.94
N THR A 144 9.59 -8.87 3.23
CA THR A 144 8.83 -10.08 3.56
C THR A 144 9.13 -11.28 2.68
N ASN A 145 9.62 -11.08 1.46
CA ASN A 145 9.66 -12.07 0.37
C ASN A 145 8.28 -12.69 0.04
N GLU A 146 7.21 -11.99 0.39
CA GLU A 146 5.84 -12.39 0.12
C GLU A 146 5.21 -11.49 -0.96
N TYR A 147 4.08 -11.92 -1.53
CA TYR A 147 3.30 -11.03 -2.35
C TYR A 147 2.63 -9.96 -1.48
N ALA A 148 2.91 -8.71 -1.80
CA ALA A 148 2.39 -7.54 -1.11
C ALA A 148 1.60 -6.62 -2.05
N VAL A 149 0.70 -5.88 -1.43
CA VAL A 149 0.02 -4.72 -2.01
C VAL A 149 0.31 -3.55 -1.10
N THR A 150 0.90 -2.48 -1.65
CA THR A 150 1.20 -1.27 -0.88
C THR A 150 0.10 -0.22 -1.08
N LEU A 151 -0.47 0.22 0.02
CA LEU A 151 -1.36 1.39 0.09
C LEU A 151 -0.51 2.61 0.44
N SER A 152 -0.59 3.66 -0.32
CA SER A 152 0.25 4.85 -0.12
C SER A 152 -0.54 6.16 -0.28
N LEU A 153 -0.17 7.14 0.54
CA LEU A 153 -0.74 8.49 0.61
C LEU A 153 0.39 9.52 0.65
N PRO A 154 0.31 10.60 -0.14
CA PRO A 154 1.28 11.68 -0.05
C PRO A 154 1.07 12.49 1.22
N VAL A 155 2.16 12.91 1.86
CA VAL A 155 2.17 13.93 2.90
C VAL A 155 2.54 15.25 2.24
N LEU A 156 1.60 16.19 2.20
CA LEU A 156 1.77 17.45 1.49
C LEU A 156 2.01 18.62 2.46
N LEU A 157 3.03 19.43 2.17
CA LEU A 157 3.21 20.76 2.77
C LEU A 157 3.26 21.81 1.65
N ASP A 158 2.43 22.81 1.73
CA ASP A 158 2.30 23.87 0.71
C ASP A 158 2.12 23.30 -0.71
N GLY A 159 1.35 22.21 -0.83
CA GLY A 159 1.08 21.53 -2.09
C GLY A 159 2.23 20.68 -2.65
N ARG A 160 3.31 20.49 -1.91
CA ARG A 160 4.47 19.66 -2.30
C ARG A 160 4.54 18.40 -1.45
N ALA A 161 4.82 17.28 -2.07
CA ALA A 161 5.03 16.04 -1.34
C ALA A 161 6.37 16.07 -0.59
N VAL A 162 6.29 16.02 0.74
CA VAL A 162 7.46 15.97 1.64
C VAL A 162 7.74 14.55 2.11
N ALA A 163 6.74 13.69 2.07
CA ALA A 163 6.86 12.27 2.34
C ALA A 163 5.70 11.50 1.69
N VAL A 164 5.78 10.19 1.71
CA VAL A 164 4.69 9.27 1.40
C VAL A 164 4.50 8.37 2.61
N ALA A 165 3.31 8.42 3.22
CA ALA A 165 2.90 7.45 4.24
C ALA A 165 2.33 6.21 3.56
N GLY A 166 2.54 5.03 4.13
CA GLY A 166 2.05 3.81 3.51
C GLY A 166 1.98 2.61 4.44
N SER A 167 1.42 1.55 3.87
CA SER A 167 1.28 0.27 4.54
C SER A 167 1.34 -0.88 3.53
N ASP A 168 2.06 -1.95 3.86
CA ASP A 168 2.13 -3.18 3.08
C ASP A 168 1.15 -4.20 3.61
N LEU A 169 0.20 -4.57 2.75
CA LEU A 169 -0.72 -5.67 2.97
C LEU A 169 -0.13 -6.93 2.34
N ILE A 170 -0.12 -8.04 3.06
CA ILE A 170 0.23 -9.33 2.48
C ILE A 170 -0.97 -9.95 1.78
N VAL A 171 -0.74 -10.46 0.58
CA VAL A 171 -1.80 -11.08 -0.22
C VAL A 171 -2.39 -12.30 0.48
N SER A 172 -1.57 -13.10 1.18
CA SER A 172 -2.06 -14.23 1.99
C SER A 172 -3.06 -13.82 3.07
N GLY A 173 -2.88 -12.65 3.70
CA GLY A 173 -3.84 -12.11 4.67
C GLY A 173 -5.17 -11.69 4.02
N LEU A 174 -5.12 -11.18 2.79
CA LEU A 174 -6.33 -10.93 2.00
C LEU A 174 -7.00 -12.24 1.59
N GLU A 175 -6.22 -13.23 1.17
CA GLU A 175 -6.73 -14.56 0.82
C GLU A 175 -7.46 -15.22 1.99
N GLU A 176 -6.88 -15.24 3.17
CA GLU A 176 -7.51 -15.82 4.38
C GLU A 176 -8.91 -15.24 4.65
N ARG A 177 -9.11 -13.95 4.39
CA ARG A 177 -10.38 -13.25 4.63
C ARG A 177 -11.38 -13.39 3.49
N VAL A 178 -10.91 -13.40 2.26
CA VAL A 178 -11.75 -13.25 1.06
C VAL A 178 -12.04 -14.58 0.38
N LEU A 179 -11.07 -15.51 0.28
CA LEU A 179 -11.24 -16.78 -0.43
C LEU A 179 -12.37 -17.65 0.14
N PRO A 180 -12.62 -17.77 1.47
CA PRO A 180 -13.73 -18.56 1.98
C PRO A 180 -15.10 -18.14 1.44
N ARG A 181 -15.23 -16.87 1.06
CA ARG A 181 -16.46 -16.31 0.45
C ARG A 181 -16.43 -16.45 -1.08
N MET A 182 -15.27 -16.17 -1.71
CA MET A 182 -15.10 -16.38 -3.15
C MET A 182 -15.40 -17.83 -3.55
N CYS A 183 -14.95 -18.80 -2.76
CA CYS A 183 -15.17 -20.23 -3.04
C CYS A 183 -16.65 -20.68 -2.90
N LYS A 184 -17.51 -19.85 -2.31
CA LYS A 184 -18.97 -20.13 -2.26
C LYS A 184 -19.71 -19.66 -3.51
N LEU A 185 -19.06 -18.90 -4.37
CA LEU A 185 -19.65 -18.46 -5.62
C LEU A 185 -19.82 -19.63 -6.58
N ALA A 186 -20.87 -19.59 -7.41
CA ALA A 186 -21.18 -20.66 -8.36
C ALA A 186 -20.10 -20.84 -9.44
N ARG A 187 -19.25 -19.84 -9.64
CA ARG A 187 -18.15 -19.86 -10.59
C ARG A 187 -16.89 -19.28 -9.96
N PRO A 188 -15.71 -19.75 -10.36
CA PRO A 188 -14.45 -19.15 -9.93
C PRO A 188 -14.39 -17.68 -10.33
N LEU A 189 -13.73 -16.90 -9.46
CA LEU A 189 -13.55 -15.46 -9.61
C LEU A 189 -12.09 -15.09 -9.37
N ALA A 190 -11.59 -14.12 -10.15
CA ALA A 190 -10.34 -13.43 -9.87
C ALA A 190 -10.58 -11.92 -9.70
N LEU A 191 -9.84 -11.30 -8.80
CA LEU A 191 -9.70 -9.84 -8.73
C LEU A 191 -8.41 -9.46 -9.44
N ILE A 192 -8.48 -8.57 -10.41
CA ILE A 192 -7.34 -8.12 -11.20
C ILE A 192 -7.15 -6.61 -11.07
N ASN A 193 -5.90 -6.16 -11.04
CA ASN A 193 -5.56 -4.74 -10.97
C ASN A 193 -5.58 -4.06 -12.35
N ALA A 194 -5.30 -2.75 -12.39
CA ALA A 194 -5.28 -1.94 -13.62
C ALA A 194 -4.25 -2.44 -14.67
N GLN A 195 -3.21 -3.14 -14.24
CA GLN A 195 -2.22 -3.76 -15.12
C GLN A 195 -2.65 -5.15 -15.60
N GLY A 196 -3.81 -5.64 -15.16
CA GLY A 196 -4.33 -6.98 -15.46
C GLY A 196 -3.67 -8.10 -14.67
N ARG A 197 -2.97 -7.78 -13.58
CA ARG A 197 -2.40 -8.79 -12.69
C ARG A 197 -3.44 -9.29 -11.71
N VAL A 198 -3.44 -10.59 -11.51
CA VAL A 198 -4.26 -11.24 -10.50
C VAL A 198 -3.80 -10.81 -9.11
N VAL A 199 -4.70 -10.27 -8.31
CA VAL A 199 -4.50 -9.95 -6.90
C VAL A 199 -4.95 -11.11 -6.02
N LEU A 200 -6.16 -11.62 -6.28
CA LEU A 200 -6.77 -12.77 -5.59
C LEU A 200 -7.49 -13.64 -6.61
N SER A 201 -7.54 -14.94 -6.39
CA SER A 201 -8.34 -15.85 -7.22
C SER A 201 -8.84 -17.05 -6.43
N SER A 202 -10.09 -17.47 -6.68
CA SER A 202 -10.63 -18.74 -6.20
C SER A 202 -10.38 -19.90 -7.18
N SER A 203 -9.75 -19.65 -8.33
CA SER A 203 -9.30 -20.69 -9.25
C SER A 203 -7.85 -21.07 -8.97
N PRO A 204 -7.49 -22.35 -8.89
CA PRO A 204 -6.11 -22.79 -8.74
C PRO A 204 -5.22 -22.49 -9.97
N ASP A 205 -5.82 -22.17 -11.10
CA ASP A 205 -5.11 -21.86 -12.34
C ASP A 205 -4.50 -20.45 -12.35
N TRP A 206 -4.94 -19.60 -11.43
CA TRP A 206 -4.56 -18.19 -11.36
C TRP A 206 -4.02 -17.83 -9.98
N THR A 207 -2.72 -17.59 -9.91
CA THR A 207 -2.06 -17.17 -8.66
C THR A 207 -1.76 -15.66 -8.66
N PRO A 208 -1.62 -15.03 -7.48
CA PRO A 208 -1.24 -13.62 -7.38
C PRO A 208 -0.02 -13.27 -8.22
N GLY A 209 -0.06 -12.12 -8.90
CA GLY A 209 1.00 -11.63 -9.76
C GLY A 209 0.92 -12.10 -11.22
N MET A 210 0.19 -13.17 -11.56
CA MET A 210 0.01 -13.61 -12.93
C MET A 210 -0.77 -12.58 -13.75
N LEU A 211 -0.41 -12.45 -15.04
CA LEU A 211 -1.21 -11.67 -16.00
C LEU A 211 -2.41 -12.48 -16.47
N HIS A 212 -3.60 -11.94 -16.24
CA HIS A 212 -4.84 -12.57 -16.66
C HIS A 212 -5.09 -12.34 -18.16
N PRO A 213 -5.48 -13.37 -18.96
CA PRO A 213 -5.71 -13.22 -20.40
C PRO A 213 -6.76 -12.19 -20.76
N SER A 214 -7.78 -12.02 -19.90
CA SER A 214 -8.83 -11.01 -20.09
C SER A 214 -8.36 -9.58 -19.86
N ALA A 215 -7.14 -9.35 -19.38
CA ALA A 215 -6.62 -8.02 -19.09
C ALA A 215 -6.70 -7.07 -20.29
N GLN A 216 -6.45 -7.58 -21.50
CA GLN A 216 -6.54 -6.77 -22.72
C GLN A 216 -7.97 -6.45 -23.13
N SER A 217 -8.90 -7.39 -22.97
CA SER A 217 -10.30 -7.23 -23.38
C SER A 217 -11.14 -6.39 -22.39
N VAL A 218 -10.72 -6.29 -21.14
CA VAL A 218 -11.40 -5.48 -20.10
C VAL A 218 -10.62 -4.25 -19.68
N ARG A 219 -9.57 -3.90 -20.40
CA ARG A 219 -8.65 -2.81 -20.01
C ARG A 219 -9.36 -1.47 -19.83
N SER A 220 -10.32 -1.14 -20.68
CA SER A 220 -11.12 0.09 -20.57
C SER A 220 -12.02 0.08 -19.34
N GLU A 221 -12.59 -1.07 -19.01
CA GLU A 221 -13.45 -1.26 -17.84
C GLU A 221 -12.65 -1.23 -16.54
N ILE A 222 -11.45 -1.86 -16.55
CA ILE A 222 -10.51 -1.80 -15.43
C ILE A 222 -10.08 -0.34 -15.19
N GLN A 223 -9.73 0.39 -16.25
CA GLN A 223 -9.33 1.79 -16.16
C GLN A 223 -10.48 2.68 -15.65
N ALA A 224 -11.70 2.45 -16.10
CA ALA A 224 -12.87 3.17 -15.64
C ALA A 224 -13.17 2.87 -14.15
N ALA A 225 -13.09 1.62 -13.73
CA ALA A 225 -13.27 1.23 -12.33
C ALA A 225 -12.19 1.83 -11.41
N CYS A 226 -10.94 1.87 -11.87
CA CYS A 226 -9.84 2.51 -11.12
C CYS A 226 -9.93 4.05 -11.13
N ALA A 227 -10.53 4.64 -12.15
CA ALA A 227 -10.72 6.10 -12.25
C ALA A 227 -11.95 6.61 -11.49
N CYS A 228 -12.99 5.78 -11.35
CA CYS A 228 -14.08 6.05 -10.42
C CYS A 228 -13.48 6.02 -9.00
N ALA A 229 -13.90 6.95 -8.14
CA ALA A 229 -13.47 7.01 -6.73
C ALA A 229 -13.89 5.75 -5.91
N SER A 230 -13.81 4.59 -6.54
CA SER A 230 -14.00 3.30 -5.89
C SER A 230 -12.85 3.08 -4.90
N PRO A 231 -13.15 2.71 -3.66
CA PRO A 231 -12.13 2.35 -2.69
C PRO A 231 -11.31 1.14 -3.15
N LEU A 232 -11.87 0.31 -4.03
CA LEU A 232 -11.22 -0.89 -4.54
C LEU A 232 -10.69 -0.68 -5.96
N PRO A 233 -9.36 -0.65 -6.17
CA PRO A 233 -8.75 -0.46 -7.48
C PRO A 233 -8.66 -1.77 -8.29
N TRP A 234 -9.51 -2.76 -7.98
CA TRP A 234 -9.51 -4.08 -8.59
C TRP A 234 -10.86 -4.42 -9.20
N VAL A 235 -10.84 -5.17 -10.27
CA VAL A 235 -12.03 -5.56 -11.03
C VAL A 235 -12.23 -7.07 -10.94
N PRO A 236 -13.46 -7.55 -10.68
CA PRO A 236 -13.77 -8.98 -10.68
C PRO A 236 -13.85 -9.51 -12.11
N VAL A 237 -13.25 -10.67 -12.35
CA VAL A 237 -13.33 -11.43 -13.62
C VAL A 237 -13.79 -12.85 -13.29
N GLY A 238 -14.92 -13.26 -13.87
CA GLY A 238 -15.47 -14.62 -13.76
C GLY A 238 -14.98 -15.54 -14.87
N PHE A 239 -14.99 -16.87 -14.63
CA PHE A 239 -14.60 -17.92 -15.54
C PHE A 239 -15.81 -18.78 -15.97
#